data_039fba24a88b0040c2201f302c84085e
#
_entry.id   039fba24a88b0040c2201f302c84085e
#
_cell.length_a   1.000
_cell.length_b   1.000
_cell.length_c   1.000
_cell.angle_alpha   90.00
_cell.angle_beta   90.00
_cell.angle_gamma   90.00
#
_symmetry.space_group_name_H-M   'P 1'
#
loop_
_entity.id
_entity.type
_entity.pdbx_description
1 polymer ?
#
loop_
_entity_poly.entity_id
_entity_poly.type
_entity_poly.pdbx_seq_one_letter_code
_entity_poly.pdbx_strand_id
1 'polypeptide(L)'
;MRTGFFSHLPECAPVVRMALMCAFAAAAIVLPQQGEATDKVVLNSSAFEPDGPIPAKFTCEGEDVSPALTWSGVPSGTKSLALIVDDPDAPDPAAPKMTWVHWVLYDVPPSAQGLPEAAGVNSLPHGTREGLNDWRRTGYGGPCPPIGRHRYFFKLYALDTALGDLGEPTKARLKKAMAGHILAEVQLVGTYQKSGK
;
A
#
# COMPACT_ATOMS: atom_id res chain seq x y z
N MET A 1 -66.35 61.49 47.74
CA MET A 1 -67.53 60.70 48.06
C MET A 1 -67.12 59.24 48.03
N ARG A 2 -67.05 58.65 49.20
CA ARG A 2 -67.81 57.47 49.65
C ARG A 2 -67.55 56.25 48.76
N THR A 3 -67.22 55.11 49.18
CA THR A 3 -67.25 54.26 50.38
C THR A 3 -66.70 52.92 49.88
N GLY A 4 -65.82 52.25 50.39
CA GLY A 4 -65.86 51.33 51.52
C GLY A 4 -66.60 50.05 51.21
N PHE A 5 -65.92 48.93 51.21
CA PHE A 5 -66.35 47.77 51.98
C PHE A 5 -65.31 46.66 52.06
N PHE A 6 -65.12 46.21 53.25
CA PHE A 6 -64.40 45.02 53.72
C PHE A 6 -65.01 43.73 53.19
N SER A 7 -64.25 42.66 52.98
CA SER A 7 -64.54 41.46 53.79
C SER A 7 -63.76 40.24 53.28
N HIS A 8 -63.10 39.63 54.19
CA HIS A 8 -62.88 38.19 54.42
C HIS A 8 -61.98 37.39 53.53
N LEU A 9 -60.83 37.07 54.14
CA LEU A 9 -60.10 35.81 53.91
C LEU A 9 -60.96 34.61 54.37
N PRO A 10 -60.75 33.45 53.78
CA PRO A 10 -60.27 32.32 54.60
C PRO A 10 -59.02 31.65 54.12
N GLU A 11 -58.28 31.24 55.13
CA GLU A 11 -57.19 30.31 55.08
C GLU A 11 -57.60 29.00 54.39
N CYS A 12 -56.73 28.45 53.59
CA CYS A 12 -56.66 26.99 53.36
C CYS A 12 -55.32 26.52 53.00
N ALA A 13 -54.74 25.79 53.90
CA ALA A 13 -53.90 24.59 53.80
C ALA A 13 -52.75 24.48 52.76
N PRO A 14 -51.58 23.97 53.17
CA PRO A 14 -50.43 23.74 52.30
C PRO A 14 -50.63 22.46 51.48
N VAL A 15 -50.66 22.61 50.15
CA VAL A 15 -50.59 21.50 49.23
C VAL A 15 -49.16 21.05 49.14
N VAL A 16 -48.90 19.90 49.73
CA VAL A 16 -47.61 19.15 49.55
C VAL A 16 -47.53 18.79 48.08
N ARG A 17 -46.70 19.51 47.33
CA ARG A 17 -46.25 19.08 45.99
C ARG A 17 -45.19 18.01 46.12
N MET A 18 -45.61 16.76 45.96
CA MET A 18 -44.74 15.62 45.77
C MET A 18 -44.07 15.72 44.40
N ALA A 19 -42.82 16.19 44.39
CA ALA A 19 -42.03 16.23 43.18
C ALA A 19 -41.62 14.79 42.81
N LEU A 20 -42.27 14.25 41.78
CA LEU A 20 -41.89 12.98 41.16
C LEU A 20 -40.60 13.19 40.34
N MET A 21 -39.47 12.88 40.93
CA MET A 21 -38.20 12.84 40.22
C MET A 21 -38.19 11.63 39.27
N CYS A 22 -38.48 11.84 37.98
CA CYS A 22 -38.22 10.88 36.95
C CYS A 22 -36.70 10.86 36.70
N ALA A 23 -36.00 9.86 37.27
CA ALA A 23 -34.64 9.58 36.94
C ALA A 23 -34.58 8.94 35.54
N PHE A 24 -34.27 9.73 34.52
CA PHE A 24 -33.90 9.21 33.20
C PHE A 24 -32.51 8.58 33.32
N ALA A 25 -32.46 7.26 33.45
CA ALA A 25 -31.23 6.49 33.26
C ALA A 25 -30.87 6.56 31.77
N ALA A 26 -29.92 7.42 31.41
CA ALA A 26 -29.34 7.40 30.09
C ALA A 26 -28.49 6.13 29.95
N ALA A 27 -29.05 5.11 29.32
CA ALA A 27 -28.28 3.95 28.90
C ALA A 27 -27.32 4.40 27.80
N ALA A 28 -26.04 4.53 28.13
CA ALA A 28 -24.97 4.74 27.14
C ALA A 28 -24.87 3.47 26.28
N ILE A 29 -25.35 3.55 25.04
CA ILE A 29 -25.13 2.50 24.04
C ILE A 29 -23.65 2.57 23.67
N VAL A 30 -22.84 1.70 24.25
CA VAL A 30 -21.46 1.47 23.82
C VAL A 30 -21.55 0.68 22.51
N LEU A 31 -21.46 1.39 21.39
CA LEU A 31 -21.28 0.76 20.10
C LEU A 31 -19.91 0.07 20.12
N PRO A 32 -19.82 -1.21 19.71
CA PRO A 32 -18.52 -1.83 19.54
C PRO A 32 -17.75 -1.04 18.48
N GLN A 33 -16.62 -0.47 18.87
CA GLN A 33 -15.62 0.00 17.91
C GLN A 33 -15.16 -1.25 17.14
N GLN A 34 -15.63 -1.37 15.91
CA GLN A 34 -15.00 -2.27 14.94
C GLN A 34 -13.59 -1.72 14.74
N GLY A 35 -12.61 -2.35 15.40
CA GLY A 35 -11.22 -2.13 15.07
C GLY A 35 -11.07 -2.40 13.58
N GLU A 36 -10.74 -1.37 12.79
CA GLU A 36 -10.28 -1.56 11.43
C GLU A 36 -9.08 -2.50 11.52
N ALA A 37 -9.29 -3.76 11.12
CA ALA A 37 -8.19 -4.64 10.81
C ALA A 37 -7.42 -3.91 9.70
N THR A 38 -6.25 -3.39 10.01
CA THR A 38 -5.33 -2.87 9.00
C THR A 38 -4.93 -4.08 8.17
N ASP A 39 -5.62 -4.29 7.07
CA ASP A 39 -5.29 -5.36 6.14
C ASP A 39 -3.83 -5.16 5.74
N LYS A 40 -3.00 -6.14 6.09
CA LYS A 40 -1.59 -6.12 5.73
C LYS A 40 -1.50 -6.23 4.22
N VAL A 41 -0.77 -5.31 3.58
CA VAL A 41 -0.50 -5.43 2.14
C VAL A 41 0.20 -6.75 1.86
N VAL A 42 -0.30 -7.48 0.90
CA VAL A 42 0.25 -8.77 0.45
C VAL A 42 0.63 -8.63 -1.02
N LEU A 43 1.80 -9.15 -1.40
CA LEU A 43 2.29 -9.20 -2.78
C LEU A 43 2.67 -10.64 -3.11
N ASN A 44 2.12 -11.17 -4.20
CA ASN A 44 2.34 -12.53 -4.65
C ASN A 44 2.66 -12.58 -6.15
N SER A 45 3.19 -13.70 -6.59
CA SER A 45 3.31 -14.08 -7.99
C SER A 45 2.72 -15.47 -8.20
N SER A 46 2.10 -15.71 -9.36
CA SER A 46 1.71 -17.06 -9.76
C SER A 46 2.88 -17.84 -10.38
N ALA A 47 4.01 -17.19 -10.59
CA ALA A 47 5.17 -17.77 -11.25
C ALA A 47 6.16 -18.45 -10.27
N PHE A 48 6.21 -17.97 -9.02
CA PHE A 48 7.12 -18.52 -8.00
C PHE A 48 6.59 -18.20 -6.59
N GLU A 49 6.93 -19.05 -5.64
CA GLU A 49 6.63 -18.86 -4.23
C GLU A 49 7.61 -17.89 -3.55
N PRO A 50 7.27 -17.27 -2.41
CA PRO A 50 8.22 -16.49 -1.63
C PRO A 50 9.49 -17.26 -1.34
N ASP A 51 10.64 -16.63 -1.57
CA ASP A 51 12.01 -17.18 -1.50
C ASP A 51 12.29 -18.35 -2.45
N GLY A 52 11.31 -18.67 -3.32
CA GLY A 52 11.42 -19.73 -4.32
C GLY A 52 12.23 -19.33 -5.56
N PRO A 53 12.54 -20.32 -6.42
CA PRO A 53 13.27 -20.06 -7.66
C PRO A 53 12.37 -19.37 -8.69
N ILE A 54 12.87 -18.29 -9.29
CA ILE A 54 12.24 -17.65 -10.45
C ILE A 54 12.46 -18.55 -11.68
N PRO A 55 11.38 -18.97 -12.39
CA PRO A 55 11.54 -19.77 -13.59
C PRO A 55 12.36 -19.09 -14.69
N ALA A 56 13.14 -19.87 -15.42
CA ALA A 56 14.04 -19.37 -16.48
C ALA A 56 13.32 -18.49 -17.52
N LYS A 57 12.04 -18.71 -17.78
CA LYS A 57 11.20 -17.88 -18.65
C LYS A 57 11.32 -16.38 -18.34
N PHE A 58 11.39 -16.01 -17.05
CA PHE A 58 11.40 -14.62 -16.59
C PHE A 58 12.82 -14.05 -16.43
N THR A 59 13.81 -14.67 -17.03
CA THR A 59 15.25 -14.37 -16.87
C THR A 59 15.93 -14.23 -18.22
N CYS A 60 17.18 -13.79 -18.23
CA CYS A 60 18.00 -13.69 -19.43
C CYS A 60 18.31 -15.04 -20.12
N GLU A 61 17.98 -16.17 -19.49
CA GLU A 61 18.10 -17.49 -20.09
C GLU A 61 16.79 -17.95 -20.76
N GLY A 62 15.72 -17.16 -20.67
CA GLY A 62 14.41 -17.44 -21.27
C GLY A 62 13.88 -16.27 -22.09
N GLU A 63 12.62 -15.95 -21.89
CA GLU A 63 11.91 -14.89 -22.66
C GLU A 63 12.21 -13.48 -22.15
N ASP A 64 12.85 -13.34 -20.98
CA ASP A 64 13.18 -12.07 -20.32
C ASP A 64 11.94 -11.16 -20.09
N VAL A 65 10.79 -11.76 -19.81
CA VAL A 65 9.52 -11.08 -19.55
C VAL A 65 9.22 -11.01 -18.06
N SER A 66 8.43 -10.03 -17.64
CA SER A 66 8.05 -9.91 -16.23
C SER A 66 7.09 -11.02 -15.80
N PRO A 67 7.22 -11.57 -14.58
CA PRO A 67 6.22 -12.47 -14.02
C PRO A 67 4.92 -11.71 -13.73
N ALA A 68 3.79 -12.45 -13.72
CA ALA A 68 2.54 -11.90 -13.21
C ALA A 68 2.66 -11.62 -11.71
N LEU A 69 2.15 -10.47 -11.27
CA LEU A 69 2.11 -10.05 -9.88
C LEU A 69 0.67 -9.76 -9.47
N THR A 70 0.32 -10.11 -8.24
CA THR A 70 -0.97 -9.75 -7.63
C THR A 70 -0.76 -9.17 -6.24
N TRP A 71 -1.62 -8.24 -5.83
CA TRP A 71 -1.58 -7.67 -4.49
C TRP A 71 -2.97 -7.39 -3.95
N SER A 72 -3.07 -7.34 -2.61
CA SER A 72 -4.28 -7.01 -1.87
C SER A 72 -3.94 -6.27 -0.58
N GLY A 73 -4.97 -5.82 0.15
CA GLY A 73 -4.78 -5.13 1.43
C GLY A 73 -4.13 -3.75 1.29
N VAL A 74 -4.30 -3.10 0.13
CA VAL A 74 -3.80 -1.72 -0.07
C VAL A 74 -4.52 -0.78 0.90
N PRO A 75 -3.79 0.02 1.73
CA PRO A 75 -4.40 0.87 2.74
C PRO A 75 -5.39 1.87 2.16
N SER A 76 -6.43 2.19 2.93
CA SER A 76 -7.29 3.33 2.63
C SER A 76 -6.48 4.61 2.58
N GLY A 77 -6.83 5.54 1.68
CA GLY A 77 -6.07 6.78 1.45
C GLY A 77 -4.92 6.64 0.45
N THR A 78 -4.61 5.44 -0.05
CA THR A 78 -3.65 5.26 -1.14
C THR A 78 -4.13 5.97 -2.40
N LYS A 79 -3.27 6.78 -2.99
CA LYS A 79 -3.53 7.51 -4.24
C LYS A 79 -2.74 6.97 -5.43
N SER A 80 -1.60 6.35 -5.17
CA SER A 80 -0.81 5.64 -6.18
C SER A 80 0.00 4.52 -5.56
N LEU A 81 0.47 3.60 -6.41
CA LEU A 81 1.44 2.57 -6.04
C LEU A 81 2.73 2.76 -6.83
N ALA A 82 3.84 2.28 -6.26
CA ALA A 82 5.11 2.17 -6.96
C ALA A 82 5.67 0.75 -6.79
N LEU A 83 6.33 0.24 -7.82
CA LEU A 83 7.02 -1.05 -7.79
C LEU A 83 8.49 -0.86 -8.15
N ILE A 84 9.37 -1.41 -7.33
CA ILE A 84 10.81 -1.46 -7.61
C ILE A 84 11.24 -2.92 -7.52
N VAL A 85 11.87 -3.41 -8.58
CA VAL A 85 12.51 -4.74 -8.58
C VAL A 85 14.02 -4.55 -8.58
N ASP A 86 14.69 -5.10 -7.58
CA ASP A 86 16.14 -4.95 -7.43
C ASP A 86 16.83 -6.21 -6.87
N ASP A 87 18.13 -6.31 -7.15
CA ASP A 87 19.04 -7.36 -6.75
C ASP A 87 20.17 -6.77 -5.90
N PRO A 88 20.19 -6.98 -4.58
CA PRO A 88 21.25 -6.48 -3.71
C PRO A 88 22.50 -7.36 -3.70
N ASP A 89 22.49 -8.51 -4.35
CA ASP A 89 23.56 -9.50 -4.31
C ASP A 89 24.58 -9.32 -5.46
N ALA A 90 24.37 -8.31 -6.33
CA ALA A 90 25.19 -8.06 -7.49
C ALA A 90 26.61 -7.56 -7.15
N PRO A 91 27.66 -8.01 -7.88
CA PRO A 91 27.67 -9.04 -8.92
C PRO A 91 27.89 -10.45 -8.36
N ASP A 92 28.24 -10.60 -7.08
CA ASP A 92 28.58 -11.85 -6.41
C ASP A 92 27.94 -11.84 -5.01
N PRO A 93 27.05 -12.77 -4.65
CA PRO A 93 26.41 -12.81 -3.35
C PRO A 93 27.38 -13.02 -2.18
N ALA A 94 28.58 -13.57 -2.42
CA ALA A 94 29.63 -13.69 -1.41
C ALA A 94 30.37 -12.36 -1.16
N ALA A 95 30.31 -11.42 -2.10
CA ALA A 95 30.94 -10.10 -2.02
C ALA A 95 30.13 -9.05 -2.81
N PRO A 96 28.92 -8.71 -2.37
CA PRO A 96 28.06 -7.74 -3.07
C PRO A 96 28.72 -6.36 -3.12
N LYS A 97 28.63 -5.69 -4.29
CA LYS A 97 29.22 -4.35 -4.48
C LYS A 97 28.18 -3.29 -4.80
N MET A 98 26.98 -3.70 -5.22
CA MET A 98 25.92 -2.79 -5.65
C MET A 98 24.55 -3.47 -5.53
N THR A 99 23.51 -2.66 -5.58
CA THR A 99 22.15 -3.15 -5.83
C THR A 99 21.84 -2.87 -7.29
N TRP A 100 21.55 -3.91 -8.06
CA TRP A 100 21.18 -3.79 -9.47
C TRP A 100 19.66 -3.64 -9.60
N VAL A 101 19.21 -2.63 -10.34
CA VAL A 101 17.80 -2.32 -10.53
C VAL A 101 17.28 -2.96 -11.80
N HIS A 102 16.22 -3.77 -11.66
CA HIS A 102 15.61 -4.54 -12.73
C HIS A 102 14.38 -3.90 -13.34
N TRP A 103 13.56 -3.21 -12.51
CA TRP A 103 12.32 -2.57 -12.95
C TRP A 103 11.94 -1.44 -12.01
N VAL A 104 11.37 -0.37 -12.59
CA VAL A 104 10.88 0.80 -11.85
C VAL A 104 9.54 1.22 -12.43
N LEU A 105 8.47 1.11 -11.62
CA LEU A 105 7.14 1.61 -11.94
C LEU A 105 6.68 2.60 -10.89
N TYR A 106 5.91 3.60 -11.29
CA TYR A 106 5.28 4.55 -10.37
C TYR A 106 3.96 5.05 -10.93
N ASP A 107 3.18 5.75 -10.09
CA ASP A 107 1.81 6.17 -10.39
C ASP A 107 0.92 5.03 -10.89
N VAL A 108 1.17 3.79 -10.40
CA VAL A 108 0.25 2.68 -10.64
C VAL A 108 -1.06 3.01 -9.90
N PRO A 109 -2.24 2.94 -10.58
CA PRO A 109 -3.51 3.26 -9.96
C PRO A 109 -3.79 2.40 -8.71
N PRO A 110 -4.32 2.96 -7.62
CA PRO A 110 -4.61 2.20 -6.41
C PRO A 110 -5.71 1.13 -6.59
N SER A 111 -6.49 1.25 -7.66
CA SER A 111 -7.50 0.25 -8.06
C SER A 111 -6.91 -0.97 -8.75
N ALA A 112 -5.65 -0.91 -9.20
CA ALA A 112 -4.97 -2.06 -9.78
C ALA A 112 -4.72 -3.11 -8.71
N GLN A 113 -5.01 -4.36 -9.02
CA GLN A 113 -4.81 -5.51 -8.13
C GLN A 113 -3.65 -6.40 -8.56
N GLY A 114 -2.89 -5.97 -9.58
CA GLY A 114 -1.77 -6.74 -10.10
C GLY A 114 -1.25 -6.21 -11.44
N LEU A 115 -0.25 -6.92 -11.94
CA LEU A 115 0.32 -6.75 -13.27
C LEU A 115 0.24 -8.10 -13.99
N PRO A 116 -0.13 -8.13 -15.27
CA PRO A 116 -0.09 -9.36 -16.06
C PRO A 116 1.33 -9.85 -16.27
N GLU A 117 1.50 -11.09 -16.68
CA GLU A 117 2.75 -11.59 -17.23
C GLU A 117 3.12 -10.77 -18.48
N ALA A 118 4.41 -10.58 -18.71
CA ALA A 118 4.94 -9.76 -19.81
C ALA A 118 4.36 -8.33 -19.81
N ALA A 119 4.18 -7.74 -18.62
CA ALA A 119 3.68 -6.39 -18.49
C ALA A 119 4.64 -5.39 -19.15
N GLY A 120 4.11 -4.59 -20.07
CA GLY A 120 4.82 -3.53 -20.79
C GLY A 120 3.89 -2.37 -21.07
N VAL A 121 4.36 -1.35 -21.76
CA VAL A 121 3.68 -0.06 -21.96
C VAL A 121 2.20 -0.18 -22.39
N ASN A 122 1.86 -1.21 -23.14
CA ASN A 122 0.48 -1.41 -23.67
C ASN A 122 -0.39 -2.26 -22.72
N SER A 123 0.16 -2.89 -21.70
CA SER A 123 -0.56 -3.76 -20.76
C SER A 123 -0.44 -3.33 -19.30
N LEU A 124 0.34 -2.28 -19.01
CA LEU A 124 0.36 -1.64 -17.70
C LEU A 124 -0.99 -0.96 -17.41
N PRO A 125 -1.45 -0.93 -16.15
CA PRO A 125 -2.63 -0.17 -15.76
C PRO A 125 -2.53 1.29 -16.23
N HIS A 126 -3.63 1.83 -16.76
CA HIS A 126 -3.66 3.19 -17.31
C HIS A 126 -3.17 4.24 -16.29
N GLY A 127 -2.25 5.09 -16.69
CA GLY A 127 -1.64 6.11 -15.82
C GLY A 127 -0.31 5.68 -15.21
N THR A 128 0.02 4.38 -15.25
CA THR A 128 1.33 3.89 -14.80
C THR A 128 2.45 4.48 -15.62
N ARG A 129 3.51 4.86 -14.94
CA ARG A 129 4.74 5.42 -15.52
C ARG A 129 5.92 4.53 -15.21
N GLU A 130 6.91 4.57 -16.05
CA GLU A 130 8.13 3.78 -15.92
C GLU A 130 9.34 4.65 -15.63
N GLY A 131 10.27 4.11 -14.85
CA GLY A 131 11.59 4.69 -14.62
C GLY A 131 12.69 3.83 -15.26
N LEU A 132 13.93 4.33 -15.17
CA LEU A 132 15.11 3.65 -15.69
C LEU A 132 15.57 2.52 -14.75
N ASN A 133 15.78 1.37 -15.32
CA ASN A 133 16.56 0.28 -14.73
C ASN A 133 18.07 0.52 -14.93
N ASP A 134 18.92 -0.38 -14.42
CA ASP A 134 20.38 -0.18 -14.52
C ASP A 134 20.96 -0.57 -15.88
N TRP A 135 20.15 -1.10 -16.81
CA TRP A 135 20.48 -1.12 -18.24
C TRP A 135 20.15 0.21 -18.94
N ARG A 136 19.75 1.25 -18.21
CA ARG A 136 19.39 2.60 -18.69
C ARG A 136 18.24 2.57 -19.70
N ARG A 137 17.27 1.69 -19.48
CA ARG A 137 16.03 1.61 -20.26
C ARG A 137 14.84 1.46 -19.31
N THR A 138 13.66 1.77 -19.78
CA THR A 138 12.42 1.42 -19.12
C THR A 138 12.06 -0.05 -19.34
N GLY A 139 11.07 -0.52 -18.61
CA GLY A 139 10.65 -1.92 -18.67
C GLY A 139 11.42 -2.85 -17.75
N TYR A 140 10.94 -4.07 -17.72
CA TYR A 140 11.56 -5.16 -16.96
C TYR A 140 12.84 -5.63 -17.62
N GLY A 141 13.83 -6.01 -16.80
CA GLY A 141 14.97 -6.80 -17.19
C GLY A 141 15.12 -7.95 -16.18
N GLY A 142 15.15 -9.17 -16.67
CA GLY A 142 15.11 -10.35 -15.82
C GLY A 142 16.42 -10.63 -15.09
N PRO A 143 16.38 -11.56 -14.12
CA PRO A 143 17.56 -12.09 -13.46
C PRO A 143 18.63 -12.58 -14.45
N CYS A 144 19.85 -12.11 -14.25
CA CYS A 144 21.01 -12.54 -15.07
C CYS A 144 22.30 -12.55 -14.24
N PRO A 145 22.35 -13.29 -13.11
CA PRO A 145 23.47 -13.23 -12.20
C PRO A 145 24.72 -13.79 -12.86
N PRO A 146 25.88 -13.09 -12.77
CA PRO A 146 27.13 -13.61 -13.33
C PRO A 146 27.70 -14.76 -12.50
N ILE A 147 27.51 -14.76 -11.18
CA ILE A 147 28.08 -15.70 -10.22
C ILE A 147 27.04 -16.03 -9.14
N GLY A 148 26.84 -17.32 -8.85
CA GLY A 148 26.05 -17.78 -7.71
C GLY A 148 24.54 -17.55 -7.83
N ARG A 149 23.85 -17.69 -6.70
CA ARG A 149 22.41 -17.53 -6.58
C ARG A 149 22.10 -16.17 -5.98
N HIS A 150 21.39 -15.31 -6.72
CA HIS A 150 20.99 -13.99 -6.27
C HIS A 150 19.55 -13.97 -5.79
N ARG A 151 19.20 -12.97 -4.98
CA ARG A 151 17.83 -12.65 -4.53
C ARG A 151 17.31 -11.44 -5.30
N TYR A 152 16.07 -11.54 -5.72
CA TYR A 152 15.38 -10.49 -6.46
C TYR A 152 14.18 -10.03 -5.64
N PHE A 153 14.21 -8.78 -5.22
CA PHE A 153 13.20 -8.17 -4.36
C PHE A 153 12.22 -7.39 -5.21
N PHE A 154 10.98 -7.85 -5.25
CA PHE A 154 9.83 -7.13 -5.80
C PHE A 154 9.22 -6.33 -4.66
N LYS A 155 9.38 -5.01 -4.65
CA LYS A 155 8.97 -4.11 -3.57
C LYS A 155 7.82 -3.24 -4.04
N LEU A 156 6.66 -3.40 -3.43
CA LEU A 156 5.47 -2.59 -3.70
C LEU A 156 5.27 -1.57 -2.58
N TYR A 157 5.08 -0.32 -2.95
CA TYR A 157 4.86 0.81 -2.06
C TYR A 157 3.47 1.39 -2.30
N ALA A 158 2.69 1.59 -1.25
CA ALA A 158 1.44 2.33 -1.29
C ALA A 158 1.70 3.78 -0.86
N LEU A 159 1.29 4.75 -1.67
CA LEU A 159 1.58 6.17 -1.46
C LEU A 159 0.29 6.97 -1.24
N ASP A 160 0.34 7.97 -0.35
CA ASP A 160 -0.77 8.91 -0.10
C ASP A 160 -0.86 10.03 -1.15
N THR A 161 -0.03 9.97 -2.17
CA THR A 161 0.04 10.96 -3.26
C THR A 161 0.25 10.27 -4.61
N ALA A 162 -0.12 10.95 -5.70
CA ALA A 162 0.41 10.68 -7.03
C ALA A 162 1.65 11.54 -7.22
N LEU A 163 2.71 10.96 -7.78
CA LEU A 163 4.01 11.63 -7.93
C LEU A 163 4.07 12.52 -9.16
N GLY A 164 3.13 12.32 -10.11
CA GLY A 164 3.10 13.05 -11.37
C GLY A 164 4.26 12.68 -12.30
N ASP A 165 4.52 13.54 -13.28
CA ASP A 165 5.56 13.27 -14.25
C ASP A 165 6.97 13.55 -13.68
N LEU A 166 7.67 12.47 -13.37
CA LEU A 166 9.09 12.54 -12.98
C LEU A 166 10.04 12.33 -14.17
N GLY A 167 9.51 12.21 -15.40
CA GLY A 167 10.25 11.68 -16.54
C GLY A 167 10.57 10.20 -16.32
N GLU A 168 11.75 9.77 -16.73
CA GLU A 168 12.24 8.40 -16.48
C GLU A 168 13.16 8.38 -15.24
N PRO A 169 12.58 8.39 -14.01
CA PRO A 169 13.40 8.48 -12.80
C PRO A 169 14.19 7.20 -12.57
N THR A 170 15.41 7.32 -12.09
CA THR A 170 16.13 6.20 -11.49
C THR A 170 15.46 5.80 -10.17
N LYS A 171 15.73 4.58 -9.65
CA LYS A 171 15.31 4.13 -8.32
C LYS A 171 15.60 5.18 -7.24
N ALA A 172 16.79 5.78 -7.25
CA ALA A 172 17.18 6.79 -6.25
C ALA A 172 16.31 8.04 -6.32
N ARG A 173 16.02 8.55 -7.53
CA ARG A 173 15.14 9.69 -7.74
C ARG A 173 13.70 9.36 -7.34
N LEU A 174 13.19 8.18 -7.69
CA LEU A 174 11.86 7.73 -7.28
C LEU A 174 11.76 7.62 -5.77
N LYS A 175 12.72 6.98 -5.08
CA LYS A 175 12.74 6.88 -3.62
C LYS A 175 12.74 8.25 -2.94
N LYS A 176 13.45 9.22 -3.50
CA LYS A 176 13.43 10.61 -2.99
C LYS A 176 12.05 11.24 -3.14
N ALA A 177 11.35 11.01 -4.26
CA ALA A 177 10.01 11.53 -4.48
C ALA A 177 8.95 10.87 -3.57
N MET A 178 9.13 9.58 -3.24
CA MET A 178 8.25 8.84 -2.33
C MET A 178 8.47 9.17 -0.84
N ALA A 179 9.58 9.81 -0.48
CA ALA A 179 9.93 10.06 0.92
C ALA A 179 8.87 10.91 1.62
N GLY A 180 8.33 10.41 2.76
CA GLY A 180 7.26 11.04 3.51
C GLY A 180 5.84 10.74 3.01
N HIS A 181 5.70 9.97 1.93
CA HIS A 181 4.42 9.63 1.30
C HIS A 181 4.08 8.13 1.36
N ILE A 182 4.92 7.30 1.99
CA ILE A 182 4.71 5.86 2.04
C ILE A 182 3.76 5.50 3.18
N LEU A 183 2.59 4.97 2.83
CA LEU A 183 1.60 4.43 3.76
C LEU A 183 1.91 2.98 4.14
N ALA A 184 2.40 2.19 3.19
CA ALA A 184 2.77 0.81 3.40
C ALA A 184 3.81 0.36 2.37
N GLU A 185 4.61 -0.63 2.77
CA GLU A 185 5.58 -1.33 1.92
C GLU A 185 5.45 -2.83 2.14
N VAL A 186 5.52 -3.59 1.07
CA VAL A 186 5.58 -5.06 1.08
C VAL A 186 6.59 -5.54 0.04
N GLN A 187 7.20 -6.67 0.30
CA GLN A 187 8.11 -7.29 -0.66
C GLN A 187 7.81 -8.76 -0.88
N LEU A 188 8.02 -9.20 -2.11
CA LEU A 188 8.12 -10.60 -2.51
C LEU A 188 9.56 -10.85 -2.96
N VAL A 189 10.17 -11.91 -2.49
CA VAL A 189 11.55 -12.28 -2.85
C VAL A 189 11.51 -13.54 -3.70
N GLY A 190 12.18 -13.51 -4.83
CA GLY A 190 12.48 -14.69 -5.61
C GLY A 190 14.00 -14.91 -5.71
N THR A 191 14.43 -16.09 -6.08
CA THR A 191 15.85 -16.41 -6.25
C THR A 191 16.14 -16.92 -7.65
N TYR A 192 17.31 -16.66 -8.14
CA TYR A 192 17.77 -17.22 -9.42
C TYR A 192 19.28 -17.43 -9.43
N GLN A 193 19.67 -18.49 -10.08
CA GLN A 193 21.05 -18.81 -10.42
C GLN A 193 21.05 -19.28 -11.87
N LYS A 194 21.95 -18.75 -12.70
CA LYS A 194 22.09 -19.22 -14.07
C LYS A 194 22.44 -20.69 -14.10
N SER A 195 21.86 -21.37 -15.09
CA SER A 195 22.26 -22.74 -15.40
C SER A 195 23.75 -22.73 -15.75
N GLY A 196 24.59 -23.39 -14.95
CA GLY A 196 26.03 -23.45 -15.22
C GLY A 196 26.29 -24.05 -16.61
N LYS A 197 27.15 -23.39 -17.38
CA LYS A 197 27.82 -24.03 -18.52
C LYS A 197 28.96 -24.88 -18.02
#